data_093c01f29a85810935a232eff62694da
#
_entry.id   093c01f29a85810935a232eff62694da
#
_cell.length_a   1.000
_cell.length_b   1.000
_cell.length_c   1.000
_cell.angle_alpha   90.00
_cell.angle_beta   90.00
_cell.angle_gamma   90.00
#
_symmetry.space_group_name_H-M   'P 1'
#
loop_
_entity.id
_entity.type
_entity.pdbx_description
1 polymer ?
#
loop_
_entity_poly.entity_id
_entity_poly.type
_entity_poly.pdbx_seq_one_letter_code
_entity_poly.pdbx_strand_id
1 'polypeptide(L)'
;MYKVLLVDDEYMITEGLKKLIPFDHWNMEVVATAEDADQALDYVREHPVDVVITDVNMPGKTGLQMIAEMKDLIPDAAFIIMSGYQDFEYVKTALNLRVADYLLKPVNKVEMGNILEKI
;
A
#
# COMPACT_ATOMS: atom_id res chain seq x y z
N MET A 1 1.99 11.51 -13.94
CA MET A 1 1.28 10.35 -13.35
C MET A 1 1.51 10.30 -11.85
N TYR A 2 0.53 9.84 -11.12
CA TYR A 2 0.69 9.57 -9.69
C TYR A 2 1.59 8.35 -9.51
N LYS A 3 2.50 8.44 -8.56
CA LYS A 3 3.50 7.40 -8.30
C LYS A 3 3.00 6.43 -7.24
N VAL A 4 3.04 5.14 -7.54
CA VAL A 4 2.54 4.08 -6.66
C VAL A 4 3.71 3.20 -6.19
N LEU A 5 3.76 2.95 -4.88
CA LEU A 5 4.68 1.99 -4.28
C LEU A 5 3.88 0.79 -3.78
N LEU A 6 4.30 -0.41 -4.17
CA LEU A 6 3.71 -1.66 -3.68
C LEU A 6 4.65 -2.30 -2.67
N VAL A 7 4.11 -2.70 -1.52
CA VAL A 7 4.92 -3.32 -0.45
C VAL A 7 4.28 -4.63 -0.01
N ASP A 8 5.00 -5.73 -0.17
CA ASP A 8 4.58 -7.06 0.28
C ASP A 8 5.82 -7.94 0.30
N ASP A 9 5.96 -8.76 1.35
CA ASP A 9 7.08 -9.70 1.44
C ASP A 9 6.95 -10.87 0.46
N GLU A 10 5.78 -11.05 -0.13
CA GLU A 10 5.56 -12.06 -1.16
C GLU A 10 5.68 -11.42 -2.55
N TYR A 11 6.77 -11.72 -3.25
CA TYR A 11 7.04 -11.20 -4.59
C TYR A 11 5.88 -11.46 -5.56
N MET A 12 5.25 -12.62 -5.46
CA MET A 12 4.12 -12.99 -6.34
C MET A 12 2.93 -12.04 -6.19
N ILE A 13 2.74 -11.48 -5.01
CA ILE A 13 1.64 -10.54 -4.76
C ILE A 13 1.90 -9.21 -5.47
N THR A 14 3.09 -8.64 -5.32
CA THR A 14 3.41 -7.36 -5.96
C THR A 14 3.40 -7.50 -7.48
N GLU A 15 3.97 -8.57 -8.02
CA GLU A 15 3.95 -8.81 -9.47
C GLU A 15 2.55 -9.08 -9.98
N GLY A 16 1.75 -9.82 -9.20
CA GLY A 16 0.36 -10.06 -9.54
C GLY A 16 -0.47 -8.78 -9.59
N LEU A 17 -0.27 -7.88 -8.64
CA LEU A 17 -0.98 -6.58 -8.62
C LEU A 17 -0.62 -5.72 -9.82
N LYS A 18 0.66 -5.70 -10.22
CA LYS A 18 1.10 -4.94 -11.39
C LYS A 18 0.40 -5.42 -12.67
N LYS A 19 0.11 -6.72 -12.77
CA LYS A 19 -0.57 -7.30 -13.93
C LYS A 19 -2.08 -7.18 -13.85
N LEU A 20 -2.64 -7.33 -12.66
CA LEU A 20 -4.08 -7.36 -12.45
C LEU A 20 -4.71 -5.97 -12.54
N ILE A 21 -4.06 -4.97 -11.95
CA ILE A 21 -4.61 -3.63 -11.79
C ILE A 21 -4.12 -2.71 -12.91
N PRO A 22 -5.02 -2.15 -13.73
CA PRO A 22 -4.64 -1.22 -14.78
C PRO A 22 -4.43 0.19 -14.21
N PHE A 23 -3.32 0.39 -13.51
CA PHE A 23 -3.02 1.65 -12.82
C PHE A 23 -3.07 2.87 -13.75
N ASP A 24 -2.64 2.70 -14.99
CA ASP A 24 -2.66 3.79 -15.98
C ASP A 24 -4.06 4.33 -16.26
N HIS A 25 -5.09 3.53 -16.04
CA HIS A 25 -6.49 3.95 -16.17
C HIS A 25 -6.81 5.12 -15.22
N TRP A 26 -6.13 5.19 -14.07
CA TRP A 26 -6.30 6.27 -13.09
C TRP A 26 -5.14 7.26 -13.07
N ASN A 27 -4.37 7.31 -14.15
CA ASN A 27 -3.18 8.15 -14.25
C ASN A 27 -2.14 7.85 -13.16
N MET A 28 -1.94 6.58 -12.92
CA MET A 28 -1.00 6.06 -11.91
C MET A 28 0.01 5.14 -12.55
N GLU A 29 1.22 5.08 -11.98
CA GLU A 29 2.22 4.10 -12.38
C GLU A 29 2.94 3.53 -11.16
N VAL A 30 3.21 2.23 -11.18
CA VAL A 30 4.00 1.58 -10.14
C VAL A 30 5.47 1.91 -10.38
N VAL A 31 6.04 2.74 -9.52
CA VAL A 31 7.43 3.19 -9.67
C VAL A 31 8.41 2.29 -8.93
N ALA A 32 7.95 1.54 -7.93
CA ALA A 32 8.79 0.64 -7.17
C ALA A 32 7.97 -0.41 -6.43
N THR A 33 8.64 -1.49 -6.06
CA THR A 33 8.11 -2.49 -5.14
C THR A 33 9.12 -2.68 -4.01
N ALA A 34 8.64 -3.01 -2.81
CA ALA A 34 9.49 -3.30 -1.67
C ALA A 34 9.03 -4.58 -1.00
N GLU A 35 9.96 -5.31 -0.40
CA GLU A 35 9.68 -6.60 0.25
C GLU A 35 9.48 -6.47 1.75
N ASP A 36 9.87 -5.36 2.32
CA ASP A 36 9.69 -5.08 3.76
C ASP A 36 9.59 -3.58 4.01
N ALA A 37 9.29 -3.24 5.26
CA ALA A 37 9.09 -1.85 5.65
C ALA A 37 10.36 -1.01 5.51
N ASP A 38 11.51 -1.58 5.85
CA ASP A 38 12.78 -0.83 5.77
C ASP A 38 13.13 -0.45 4.35
N GLN A 39 12.96 -1.36 3.40
CA GLN A 39 13.16 -1.06 1.98
C GLN A 39 12.22 0.05 1.52
N ALA A 40 10.94 -0.04 1.91
CA ALA A 40 9.94 0.94 1.53
C ALA A 40 10.25 2.33 2.11
N LEU A 41 10.63 2.38 3.37
CA LEU A 41 10.99 3.64 4.05
C LEU A 41 12.22 4.29 3.42
N ASP A 42 13.24 3.48 3.13
CA ASP A 42 14.45 3.97 2.46
C ASP A 42 14.11 4.56 1.08
N TYR A 43 13.24 3.90 0.35
CA TYR A 43 12.82 4.40 -0.96
C TYR A 43 12.11 5.75 -0.86
N VAL A 44 11.11 5.89 0.01
CA VAL A 44 10.31 7.12 0.07
C VAL A 44 11.07 8.30 0.66
N ARG A 45 12.16 8.07 1.39
CA ARG A 45 13.01 9.16 1.88
C ARG A 45 13.68 9.92 0.74
N GLU A 46 13.98 9.23 -0.35
CA GLU A 46 14.64 9.82 -1.52
C GLU A 46 13.70 10.03 -2.71
N HIS A 47 12.61 9.24 -2.77
CA HIS A 47 11.67 9.24 -3.88
C HIS A 47 10.24 9.29 -3.35
N PRO A 48 9.70 10.47 -3.06
CA PRO A 48 8.31 10.58 -2.58
C PRO A 48 7.32 9.96 -3.56
N VAL A 49 6.30 9.29 -3.03
CA VAL A 49 5.25 8.68 -3.84
C VAL A 49 3.89 9.23 -3.42
N ASP A 50 2.89 9.01 -4.28
CA ASP A 50 1.54 9.53 -4.05
C ASP A 50 0.60 8.49 -3.44
N VAL A 51 0.85 7.21 -3.70
CA VAL A 51 0.02 6.10 -3.23
C VAL A 51 0.92 4.97 -2.74
N VAL A 52 0.62 4.43 -1.57
CA VAL A 52 1.29 3.25 -1.02
C VAL A 52 0.26 2.16 -0.81
N ILE A 53 0.46 1.01 -1.43
CA ILE A 53 -0.37 -0.18 -1.24
C ILE A 53 0.49 -1.22 -0.55
N THR A 54 0.14 -1.57 0.68
CA THR A 54 1.00 -2.40 1.52
C THR A 54 0.24 -3.53 2.20
N ASP A 55 0.93 -4.67 2.36
CA ASP A 55 0.51 -5.72 3.26
C ASP A 55 0.68 -5.26 4.71
N VAL A 56 -0.14 -5.78 5.60
CA VAL A 56 -0.03 -5.52 7.05
C VAL A 56 1.04 -6.42 7.67
N ASN A 57 0.97 -7.71 7.36
CA ASN A 57 1.85 -8.71 7.99
C ASN A 57 3.13 -8.89 7.19
N MET A 58 4.21 -8.30 7.68
CA MET A 58 5.54 -8.42 7.10
C MET A 58 6.56 -8.70 8.20
N PRO A 59 7.65 -9.42 7.89
CA PRO A 59 8.74 -9.58 8.85
C PRO A 59 9.31 -8.24 9.30
N GLY A 60 9.59 -8.10 10.59
CA GLY A 60 10.05 -6.84 11.16
C GLY A 60 8.89 -5.90 11.45
N LYS A 61 8.90 -4.69 10.89
CA LYS A 61 7.81 -3.75 11.07
C LYS A 61 6.57 -4.18 10.29
N THR A 62 5.40 -4.03 10.89
CA THR A 62 4.14 -4.24 10.19
C THR A 62 3.90 -3.11 9.20
N GLY A 63 2.96 -3.32 8.26
CA GLY A 63 2.55 -2.26 7.34
C GLY A 63 2.02 -1.04 8.07
N LEU A 64 1.33 -1.22 9.20
CA LEU A 64 0.80 -0.10 9.99
C LEU A 64 1.90 0.71 10.67
N GLN A 65 2.91 0.03 11.22
CA GLN A 65 4.07 0.71 11.80
C GLN A 65 4.82 1.51 10.73
N MET A 66 4.97 0.93 9.55
CA MET A 66 5.58 1.60 8.40
C MET A 66 4.79 2.85 8.00
N ILE A 67 3.47 2.75 7.90
CA ILE A 67 2.60 3.88 7.53
C ILE A 67 2.73 5.02 8.54
N ALA A 68 2.79 4.70 9.84
CA ALA A 68 2.95 5.71 10.87
C ALA A 68 4.21 6.55 10.64
N GLU A 69 5.32 5.90 10.26
CA GLU A 69 6.56 6.62 9.91
C GLU A 69 6.46 7.35 8.58
N MET A 70 5.82 6.73 7.58
CA MET A 70 5.65 7.35 6.26
C MET A 70 4.81 8.62 6.29
N LYS A 71 3.86 8.72 7.20
CA LYS A 71 3.03 9.92 7.32
C LYS A 71 3.85 11.16 7.65
N ASP A 72 4.98 11.00 8.31
CA ASP A 72 5.91 12.11 8.58
C ASP A 72 6.75 12.45 7.36
N LEU A 73 7.02 11.46 6.50
CA LEU A 73 7.88 11.63 5.32
C LEU A 73 7.10 12.08 4.09
N ILE A 74 5.90 11.51 3.90
CA ILE A 74 5.03 11.78 2.74
C ILE A 74 3.59 12.00 3.23
N PRO A 75 3.31 13.12 3.90
CA PRO A 75 2.02 13.33 4.57
C PRO A 75 0.82 13.40 3.62
N ASP A 76 1.04 13.71 2.35
CA ASP A 76 -0.04 13.83 1.37
C ASP A 76 -0.32 12.53 0.61
N ALA A 77 0.45 11.47 0.86
CA ALA A 77 0.23 10.19 0.19
C ALA A 77 -1.04 9.49 0.70
N ALA A 78 -1.68 8.75 -0.19
CA ALA A 78 -2.79 7.88 0.17
C ALA A 78 -2.24 6.49 0.50
N PHE A 79 -2.72 5.88 1.58
CA PHE A 79 -2.29 4.57 2.03
C PHE A 79 -3.44 3.58 1.91
N ILE A 80 -3.19 2.46 1.24
CA ILE A 80 -4.16 1.36 1.09
C ILE A 80 -3.53 0.12 1.72
N ILE A 81 -4.29 -0.55 2.58
CA ILE A 81 -3.82 -1.72 3.32
C ILE A 81 -4.46 -2.98 2.76
N MET A 82 -3.66 -4.02 2.60
CA MET A 82 -4.10 -5.36 2.25
C MET A 82 -3.81 -6.29 3.43
N SER A 83 -4.75 -7.16 3.79
CA SER A 83 -4.51 -8.14 4.85
C SER A 83 -5.36 -9.39 4.69
N GLY A 84 -5.02 -10.44 5.45
CA GLY A 84 -5.87 -11.60 5.61
C GLY A 84 -7.10 -11.27 6.45
N TYR A 85 -8.15 -12.05 6.30
CA TYR A 85 -9.46 -11.75 6.90
C TYR A 85 -9.49 -11.80 8.43
N GLN A 86 -8.46 -12.31 9.08
CA GLN A 86 -8.44 -12.45 10.55
C GLN A 86 -7.75 -11.30 11.27
N ASP A 87 -7.37 -10.26 10.56
CA ASP A 87 -6.59 -9.17 11.12
C ASP A 87 -7.47 -8.00 11.62
N PHE A 88 -8.53 -8.29 12.36
CA PHE A 88 -9.49 -7.28 12.84
C PHE A 88 -8.85 -6.18 13.69
N GLU A 89 -7.84 -6.52 14.48
CA GLU A 89 -7.17 -5.53 15.33
C GLU A 89 -6.48 -4.46 14.50
N TYR A 90 -6.01 -4.83 13.31
CA TYR A 90 -5.36 -3.88 12.40
C TYR A 90 -6.34 -2.88 11.82
N VAL A 91 -7.61 -3.24 11.65
CA VAL A 91 -8.62 -2.32 11.12
C VAL A 91 -8.75 -1.07 12.01
N LYS A 92 -8.80 -1.26 13.32
CA LYS A 92 -8.87 -0.15 14.28
C LYS A 92 -7.68 0.78 14.16
N THR A 93 -6.47 0.21 14.12
CA THR A 93 -5.25 0.99 13.99
C THR A 93 -5.21 1.72 12.65
N ALA A 94 -5.65 1.05 11.57
CA ALA A 94 -5.72 1.65 10.25
C ALA A 94 -6.64 2.87 10.23
N LEU A 95 -7.80 2.79 10.88
CA LEU A 95 -8.71 3.92 10.98
C LEU A 95 -8.09 5.09 11.73
N ASN A 96 -7.35 4.81 12.80
CA ASN A 96 -6.65 5.85 13.56
C ASN A 96 -5.53 6.50 12.75
N LEU A 97 -4.90 5.76 11.85
CA LEU A 97 -3.86 6.27 10.96
C LEU A 97 -4.43 7.00 9.73
N ARG A 98 -5.74 6.99 9.56
CA ARG A 98 -6.41 7.63 8.44
C ARG A 98 -5.92 7.13 7.09
N VAL A 99 -5.85 5.81 6.95
CA VAL A 99 -5.56 5.19 5.65
C VAL A 99 -6.74 5.41 4.70
N ALA A 100 -6.47 5.43 3.39
CA ALA A 100 -7.52 5.64 2.40
C ALA A 100 -8.52 4.49 2.37
N ASP A 101 -8.03 3.26 2.48
CA ASP A 101 -8.92 2.10 2.53
C ASP A 101 -8.16 0.85 2.97
N TYR A 102 -8.93 -0.21 3.19
CA TYR A 102 -8.47 -1.48 3.73
C TYR A 102 -9.11 -2.61 2.90
N LEU A 103 -8.28 -3.49 2.35
CA LEU A 103 -8.72 -4.59 1.49
C LEU A 103 -8.36 -5.94 2.08
N LEU A 104 -9.25 -6.92 1.88
CA LEU A 104 -8.97 -8.31 2.22
C LEU A 104 -8.29 -9.01 1.05
N LYS A 105 -7.30 -9.84 1.34
CA LYS A 105 -6.68 -10.72 0.33
C LYS A 105 -7.56 -11.94 0.08
N PRO A 106 -7.64 -12.46 -1.14
CA PRO A 106 -6.98 -11.97 -2.34
C PRO A 106 -7.61 -10.69 -2.87
N VAL A 107 -6.78 -9.78 -3.38
CA VAL A 107 -7.25 -8.47 -3.84
C VAL A 107 -8.13 -8.63 -5.07
N ASN A 108 -9.29 -8.00 -5.02
CA ASN A 108 -10.26 -7.98 -6.10
C ASN A 108 -10.03 -6.75 -6.97
N LYS A 109 -9.97 -6.95 -8.29
CA LYS A 109 -9.74 -5.87 -9.25
C LYS A 109 -10.80 -4.77 -9.15
N VAL A 110 -12.07 -5.14 -8.99
CA VAL A 110 -13.18 -4.17 -8.90
C VAL A 110 -13.08 -3.35 -7.63
N GLU A 111 -12.83 -4.00 -6.48
CA GLU A 111 -12.68 -3.30 -5.21
C GLU A 111 -11.49 -2.32 -5.24
N MET A 112 -10.34 -2.77 -5.75
CA MET A 112 -9.17 -1.91 -5.87
C MET A 112 -9.47 -0.73 -6.79
N GLY A 113 -10.13 -0.97 -7.92
CA GLY A 113 -10.50 0.09 -8.85
C GLY A 113 -11.39 1.14 -8.21
N ASN A 114 -12.38 0.71 -7.42
CA ASN A 114 -13.26 1.63 -6.71
C ASN A 114 -12.50 2.52 -5.72
N ILE A 115 -11.50 1.97 -5.06
CA ILE A 115 -10.65 2.73 -4.14
C ILE A 115 -9.79 3.73 -4.89
N LEU A 116 -9.15 3.30 -5.97
CA LEU A 116 -8.26 4.16 -6.75
C LEU A 116 -8.99 5.33 -7.38
N GLU A 117 -10.25 5.15 -7.77
CA GLU A 117 -11.05 6.24 -8.31
C GLU A 117 -11.32 7.36 -7.32
N LYS A 118 -11.31 7.06 -6.03
CA LYS A 118 -11.55 8.06 -4.97
C LYS A 118 -10.31 8.86 -4.58
N ILE A 119 -9.15 8.45 -5.05
CA ILE A 119 -7.88 9.09 -4.68
C ILE A 119 -7.54 10.30 -5.56
#